data_9b94dc8ce3f1f96f6c7a3745716dec2f
#
_entry.id   9b94dc8ce3f1f96f6c7a3745716dec2f
#
_cell.length_a   1.000
_cell.length_b   1.000
_cell.length_c   1.000
_cell.angle_alpha   90.00
_cell.angle_beta   90.00
_cell.angle_gamma   90.00
#
_symmetry.space_group_name_H-M   'P 1'
#
loop_
_entity.id
_entity.type
_entity.pdbx_description
1 polymer ?
#
loop_
_entity_poly.entity_id
_entity_poly.type
_entity_poly.pdbx_seq_one_letter_code
_entity_poly.pdbx_strand_id
1 'polypeptide(L)'
;MSYQHISSIGIIKPKVFDGIKEYPSIFDWKNIKYLNVDLCPSIYVFLKQFNIIFSHINCIQFDIEYHNKSIDENRVRAEILACLISMPIQLIYLRIEQFEWLLHIVQYAFDKLRKNALSSVRYAEFYLPSCNTGSNDSIRFGKNLVSFLGTYTPYLQTLCLWRPDDFPWTSLRPDFRVGYRYQILTDKWKKSLTTSQSNVEHVSIFEYDLSQLIQQLKQFSFLDIYGQTDRQKIELYRSMVHKRFPNSRLNIQTTRFCLWF
;
A
#
# COMPACT_ATOMS: atom_id res chain seq x y z
N MET A 1 2.63 -20.62 -8.93
CA MET A 1 4.04 -20.40 -8.59
C MET A 1 4.18 -20.67 -7.11
N SER A 2 4.90 -21.72 -6.73
CA SER A 2 5.18 -22.03 -5.34
C SER A 2 6.20 -21.01 -4.82
N TYR A 3 5.85 -20.30 -3.77
CA TYR A 3 6.79 -19.46 -3.02
C TYR A 3 7.92 -20.36 -2.50
N GLN A 4 9.10 -20.26 -3.10
CA GLN A 4 10.30 -20.89 -2.53
C GLN A 4 10.56 -20.25 -1.16
N HIS A 5 10.73 -21.09 -0.17
CA HIS A 5 11.09 -20.72 1.20
C HIS A 5 12.21 -19.68 1.20
N ILE A 6 11.89 -18.47 1.68
CA ILE A 6 12.89 -17.45 1.95
C ILE A 6 13.68 -17.92 3.17
N SER A 7 14.93 -18.24 2.98
CA SER A 7 15.77 -18.96 3.94
C SER A 7 16.27 -18.15 5.14
N SER A 8 15.87 -16.87 5.28
CA SER A 8 16.15 -16.11 6.50
C SER A 8 15.18 -14.93 6.65
N ILE A 9 14.33 -14.98 7.67
CA ILE A 9 13.44 -13.89 8.09
C ILE A 9 14.10 -13.22 9.30
N GLY A 10 14.54 -11.98 9.14
CA GLY A 10 14.92 -11.14 10.27
C GLY A 10 13.69 -10.41 10.82
N ILE A 11 13.12 -10.86 11.94
CA ILE A 11 12.08 -10.15 12.66
C ILE A 11 12.75 -9.32 13.75
N ILE A 12 12.71 -8.00 13.61
CA ILE A 12 13.22 -7.08 14.63
C ILE A 12 12.05 -6.72 15.54
N LYS A 13 11.96 -7.38 16.70
CA LYS A 13 11.04 -7.01 17.79
C LYS A 13 11.79 -6.22 18.87
N PRO A 14 11.11 -5.37 19.65
CA PRO A 14 11.74 -4.56 20.69
C PRO A 14 12.64 -5.34 21.65
N LYS A 15 12.25 -6.58 22.03
CA LYS A 15 13.05 -7.45 22.92
C LYS A 15 14.33 -8.01 22.28
N VAL A 16 14.39 -8.15 20.96
CA VAL A 16 15.59 -8.56 20.22
C VAL A 16 16.59 -7.41 20.15
N PHE A 17 16.11 -6.21 20.30
CA PHE A 17 16.84 -4.96 20.20
C PHE A 17 17.92 -4.77 21.25
N ASP A 18 17.61 -5.10 22.51
CA ASP A 18 18.57 -4.97 23.61
C ASP A 18 19.72 -5.97 23.44
N GLY A 19 19.42 -7.19 22.98
CA GLY A 19 20.45 -8.20 22.68
C GLY A 19 21.36 -7.84 21.49
N ILE A 20 20.83 -7.15 20.47
CA ILE A 20 21.64 -6.71 19.33
C ILE A 20 22.59 -5.58 19.69
N LYS A 21 22.20 -4.69 20.61
CA LYS A 21 23.06 -3.63 21.13
C LYS A 21 24.30 -4.17 21.85
N GLU A 22 24.12 -5.24 22.60
CA GLU A 22 25.18 -5.86 23.37
C GLU A 22 26.09 -6.78 22.54
N TYR A 23 25.52 -7.42 21.49
CA TYR A 23 26.22 -8.44 20.69
C TYR A 23 25.96 -8.31 19.19
N PRO A 24 26.40 -7.23 18.52
CA PRO A 24 26.15 -7.01 17.10
C PRO A 24 26.77 -8.07 16.18
N SER A 25 27.81 -8.78 16.65
CA SER A 25 28.51 -9.84 15.90
C SER A 25 27.76 -11.17 15.82
N ILE A 26 26.71 -11.37 16.64
CA ILE A 26 25.91 -12.62 16.65
C ILE A 26 25.02 -12.74 15.42
N PHE A 27 24.69 -11.62 14.77
CA PHE A 27 23.80 -11.63 13.61
C PHE A 27 24.60 -11.51 12.30
N ASP A 28 24.42 -12.49 11.43
CA ASP A 28 24.95 -12.43 10.06
C ASP A 28 24.02 -11.60 9.16
N TRP A 29 24.14 -10.29 9.29
CA TRP A 29 23.34 -9.31 8.54
C TRP A 29 23.52 -9.39 7.02
N LYS A 30 24.64 -9.90 6.55
CA LYS A 30 24.97 -10.00 5.11
C LYS A 30 24.05 -10.95 4.36
N ASN A 31 23.45 -11.91 5.08
CA ASN A 31 22.55 -12.91 4.51
C ASN A 31 21.07 -12.55 4.69
N ILE A 32 20.74 -11.44 5.35
CA ILE A 32 19.34 -11.01 5.51
C ILE A 32 18.87 -10.37 4.21
N LYS A 33 17.90 -11.03 3.55
CA LYS A 33 17.24 -10.54 2.35
C LYS A 33 15.87 -9.93 2.63
N TYR A 34 15.26 -10.31 3.73
CA TYR A 34 13.91 -9.93 4.13
C TYR A 34 13.92 -9.26 5.50
N LEU A 35 13.35 -8.07 5.59
CA LEU A 35 13.23 -7.31 6.83
C LEU A 35 11.75 -7.06 7.12
N ASN A 36 11.27 -7.61 8.26
CA ASN A 36 9.98 -7.25 8.83
C ASN A 36 10.21 -6.32 10.02
N VAL A 37 9.61 -5.15 10.00
CA VAL A 37 9.84 -4.09 10.99
C VAL A 37 8.53 -3.72 11.66
N ASP A 38 8.51 -3.92 12.98
CA ASP A 38 7.51 -3.34 13.85
C ASP A 38 8.03 -1.96 14.33
N LEU A 39 7.38 -0.88 13.91
CA LEU A 39 7.88 0.48 14.14
C LEU A 39 7.72 0.91 15.60
N CYS A 40 8.79 0.84 16.34
CA CYS A 40 8.93 1.51 17.64
C CYS A 40 9.98 2.63 17.58
N PRO A 41 9.87 3.68 18.40
CA PRO A 41 10.81 4.83 18.39
C PRO A 41 12.27 4.46 18.60
N SER A 42 12.57 3.38 19.33
CA SER A 42 13.92 2.88 19.60
C SER A 42 14.60 2.30 18.35
N ILE A 43 13.85 1.86 17.34
CA ILE A 43 14.38 1.38 16.06
C ILE A 43 15.19 2.48 15.36
N TYR A 44 14.76 3.73 15.44
CA TYR A 44 15.45 4.84 14.78
C TYR A 44 16.90 5.02 15.23
N VAL A 45 17.14 4.96 16.52
CA VAL A 45 18.50 5.09 17.10
C VAL A 45 19.38 3.93 16.65
N PHE A 46 18.81 2.73 16.59
CA PHE A 46 19.49 1.53 16.14
C PHE A 46 19.87 1.61 14.64
N LEU A 47 18.92 1.94 13.80
CA LEU A 47 19.13 1.96 12.35
C LEU A 47 20.15 3.02 11.91
N LYS A 48 20.22 4.14 12.61
CA LYS A 48 21.22 5.18 12.38
C LYS A 48 22.66 4.70 12.65
N GLN A 49 22.82 3.75 13.56
CA GLN A 49 24.11 3.14 13.88
C GLN A 49 24.53 2.03 12.88
N PHE A 50 23.59 1.48 12.09
CA PHE A 50 23.80 0.29 11.26
C PHE A 50 23.56 0.51 9.77
N ASN A 51 23.70 1.73 9.28
CA ASN A 51 23.44 2.12 7.88
C ASN A 51 24.11 1.21 6.81
N ILE A 52 25.19 0.53 7.16
CA ILE A 52 25.99 -0.32 6.24
C ILE A 52 25.47 -1.76 6.19
N ILE A 53 24.72 -2.18 7.21
CA ILE A 53 24.38 -3.60 7.43
C ILE A 53 23.26 -4.07 6.50
N PHE A 54 22.39 -3.18 6.05
CA PHE A 54 21.17 -3.53 5.30
C PHE A 54 21.28 -3.41 3.79
N SER A 55 22.49 -3.27 3.24
CA SER A 55 22.71 -3.10 1.80
C SER A 55 22.21 -4.27 0.93
N HIS A 56 22.07 -5.46 1.49
CA HIS A 56 21.65 -6.67 0.80
C HIS A 56 20.15 -6.97 0.92
N ILE A 57 19.40 -6.17 1.69
CA ILE A 57 17.95 -6.31 1.82
C ILE A 57 17.30 -5.88 0.50
N ASN A 58 16.45 -6.74 -0.04
CA ASN A 58 15.67 -6.45 -1.24
C ASN A 58 14.15 -6.53 -0.99
N CYS A 59 13.75 -6.91 0.22
CA CYS A 59 12.37 -7.05 0.64
C CYS A 59 12.16 -6.39 2.00
N ILE A 60 11.22 -5.45 2.08
CA ILE A 60 10.84 -4.78 3.33
C ILE A 60 9.34 -4.91 3.53
N GLN A 61 8.96 -5.30 4.74
CA GLN A 61 7.58 -5.31 5.21
C GLN A 61 7.48 -4.44 6.46
N PHE A 62 6.48 -3.58 6.49
CA PHE A 62 6.15 -2.76 7.65
C PHE A 62 4.77 -3.12 8.16
N ASP A 63 4.73 -3.57 9.42
CA ASP A 63 3.50 -3.80 10.17
C ASP A 63 3.30 -2.58 11.10
N ILE A 64 2.46 -1.65 10.70
CA ILE A 64 2.24 -0.41 11.43
C ILE A 64 0.77 -0.33 11.82
N GLU A 65 0.48 -0.52 13.10
CA GLU A 65 -0.86 -0.29 13.60
C GLU A 65 -1.25 1.19 13.49
N TYR A 66 -2.48 1.42 13.00
CA TYR A 66 -3.07 2.74 12.95
C TYR A 66 -3.51 3.16 14.36
N HIS A 67 -2.76 4.05 14.95
CA HIS A 67 -3.24 4.82 16.10
C HIS A 67 -3.32 6.28 15.68
N ASN A 68 -4.46 6.93 15.94
CA ASN A 68 -4.64 8.38 15.77
C ASN A 68 -3.61 9.10 16.66
N LYS A 69 -2.41 9.32 16.12
CA LYS A 69 -1.31 9.95 16.84
C LYS A 69 -1.19 11.41 16.45
N SER A 70 -0.47 12.16 17.27
CA SER A 70 -0.18 13.55 17.00
C SER A 70 0.57 13.71 15.66
N ILE A 71 0.50 14.89 15.06
CA ILE A 71 1.22 15.23 13.82
C ILE A 71 2.72 15.01 14.02
N ASP A 72 3.27 15.33 15.19
CA ASP A 72 4.69 15.17 15.50
C ASP A 72 5.12 13.70 15.53
N GLU A 73 4.28 12.82 16.09
CA GLU A 73 4.55 11.37 16.07
C GLU A 73 4.49 10.79 14.65
N ASN A 74 3.55 11.23 13.82
CA ASN A 74 3.47 10.82 12.42
C ASN A 74 4.69 11.29 11.61
N ARG A 75 5.19 12.50 11.89
CA ARG A 75 6.42 13.01 11.29
C ARG A 75 7.63 12.15 11.64
N VAL A 76 7.84 11.85 12.93
CA VAL A 76 8.96 11.01 13.37
C VAL A 76 8.90 9.62 12.73
N ARG A 77 7.72 9.01 12.67
CA ARG A 77 7.53 7.70 12.02
C ARG A 77 7.81 7.76 10.52
N ALA A 78 7.35 8.81 9.84
CA ALA A 78 7.62 9.02 8.41
C ALA A 78 9.14 9.17 8.15
N GLU A 79 9.88 9.86 9.01
CA GLU A 79 11.33 9.97 8.93
C GLU A 79 12.02 8.61 9.09
N ILE A 80 11.59 7.79 10.05
CA ILE A 80 12.09 6.43 10.25
C ILE A 80 11.85 5.58 9.00
N LEU A 81 10.64 5.60 8.47
CA LEU A 81 10.28 4.84 7.28
C LEU A 81 11.07 5.27 6.06
N ALA A 82 11.26 6.57 5.86
CA ALA A 82 12.06 7.11 4.76
C ALA A 82 13.51 6.61 4.84
N CYS A 83 14.10 6.61 6.04
CA CYS A 83 15.43 6.06 6.26
C CYS A 83 15.48 4.57 5.95
N LEU A 84 14.53 3.77 6.46
CA LEU A 84 14.46 2.32 6.22
C LEU A 84 14.34 1.97 4.74
N ILE A 85 13.44 2.62 4.02
CA ILE A 85 13.24 2.43 2.57
C ILE A 85 14.51 2.83 1.80
N SER A 86 15.27 3.78 2.32
CA SER A 86 16.49 4.28 1.67
C SER A 86 17.74 3.42 1.90
N MET A 87 17.71 2.51 2.87
CA MET A 87 18.86 1.65 3.23
C MET A 87 19.21 0.63 2.13
N PRO A 88 18.26 -0.12 1.57
CA PRO A 88 18.57 -1.08 0.52
C PRO A 88 19.18 -0.39 -0.70
N ILE A 89 20.22 -0.98 -1.29
CA ILE A 89 20.74 -0.51 -2.59
C ILE A 89 19.69 -0.73 -3.65
N GLN A 90 19.00 -1.86 -3.59
CA GLN A 90 17.95 -2.25 -4.53
C GLN A 90 16.78 -2.90 -3.81
N LEU A 91 15.72 -2.13 -3.59
CA LEU A 91 14.48 -2.62 -3.00
C LEU A 91 13.58 -3.17 -4.12
N ILE A 92 13.31 -4.49 -4.13
CA ILE A 92 12.50 -5.15 -5.15
C ILE A 92 11.06 -5.33 -4.69
N TYR A 93 10.86 -5.68 -3.42
CA TYR A 93 9.55 -5.94 -2.82
C TYR A 93 9.30 -4.99 -1.65
N LEU A 94 8.15 -4.33 -1.68
CA LEU A 94 7.71 -3.43 -0.62
C LEU A 94 6.30 -3.80 -0.18
N ARG A 95 6.13 -4.16 1.10
CA ARG A 95 4.82 -4.33 1.72
C ARG A 95 4.65 -3.32 2.85
N ILE A 96 3.56 -2.58 2.80
CA ILE A 96 3.17 -1.63 3.86
C ILE A 96 1.70 -1.86 4.15
N GLU A 97 1.37 -2.17 5.41
CA GLU A 97 -0.02 -2.41 5.81
C GLU A 97 -0.94 -1.21 5.54
N GLN A 98 -0.40 0.00 5.57
CA GLN A 98 -1.18 1.21 5.31
C GLN A 98 -0.46 2.10 4.32
N PHE A 99 -1.02 2.23 3.12
CA PHE A 99 -0.50 3.10 2.06
C PHE A 99 -0.31 4.56 2.50
N GLU A 100 -1.11 5.02 3.44
CA GLU A 100 -1.03 6.36 4.03
C GLU A 100 0.38 6.72 4.50
N TRP A 101 1.14 5.77 5.01
CA TRP A 101 2.52 6.01 5.47
C TRP A 101 3.46 6.44 4.35
N LEU A 102 3.25 5.97 3.13
CA LEU A 102 4.02 6.45 1.97
C LEU A 102 3.70 7.91 1.65
N LEU A 103 2.45 8.31 1.83
CA LEU A 103 2.06 9.72 1.66
C LEU A 103 2.64 10.60 2.78
N HIS A 104 2.68 10.11 4.02
CA HIS A 104 3.36 10.82 5.12
C HIS A 104 4.85 10.97 4.88
N ILE A 105 5.53 9.98 4.29
CA ILE A 105 6.94 10.12 3.88
C ILE A 105 7.10 11.27 2.89
N VAL A 106 6.26 11.33 1.88
CA VAL A 106 6.31 12.42 0.88
C VAL A 106 6.03 13.77 1.52
N GLN A 107 5.10 13.83 2.46
CA GLN A 107 4.69 15.08 3.11
C GLN A 107 5.70 15.59 4.15
N TYR A 108 6.29 14.70 4.96
CA TYR A 108 7.05 15.08 6.14
C TYR A 108 8.53 14.72 6.11
N ALA A 109 8.95 13.78 5.25
CA ALA A 109 10.27 13.19 5.29
C ALA A 109 10.87 12.95 3.89
N PHE A 110 10.44 13.72 2.90
CA PHE A 110 10.90 13.55 1.53
C PHE A 110 12.42 13.79 1.40
N ASP A 111 12.98 14.72 2.16
CA ASP A 111 14.40 15.01 2.23
C ASP A 111 15.25 13.86 2.82
N LYS A 112 14.61 12.95 3.58
CA LYS A 112 15.26 11.75 4.14
C LYS A 112 15.19 10.56 3.19
N LEU A 113 14.30 10.60 2.20
CA LEU A 113 14.20 9.55 1.22
C LEU A 113 15.34 9.67 0.21
N ARG A 114 16.15 8.62 0.09
CA ARG A 114 17.22 8.58 -0.91
C ARG A 114 16.61 8.73 -2.31
N LYS A 115 17.24 9.56 -3.15
CA LYS A 115 16.81 9.72 -4.54
C LYS A 115 16.64 8.34 -5.22
N ASN A 116 15.50 8.12 -5.82
CA ASN A 116 15.13 6.87 -6.50
C ASN A 116 15.12 5.61 -5.61
N ALA A 117 14.99 5.73 -4.28
CA ALA A 117 14.96 4.58 -3.37
C ALA A 117 13.87 3.56 -3.73
N LEU A 118 12.72 4.01 -4.20
CA LEU A 118 11.58 3.18 -4.59
C LEU A 118 11.59 2.79 -6.07
N SER A 119 12.46 3.34 -6.90
CA SER A 119 12.44 3.10 -8.36
C SER A 119 12.75 1.65 -8.75
N SER A 120 13.44 0.90 -7.90
CA SER A 120 13.75 -0.51 -8.13
C SER A 120 12.62 -1.47 -7.72
N VAL A 121 11.56 -0.97 -7.07
CA VAL A 121 10.42 -1.80 -6.64
C VAL A 121 9.71 -2.38 -7.86
N ARG A 122 9.50 -3.72 -7.81
CA ARG A 122 8.78 -4.50 -8.81
C ARG A 122 7.48 -5.09 -8.29
N TYR A 123 7.44 -5.34 -6.97
CA TYR A 123 6.29 -5.91 -6.28
C TYR A 123 5.92 -5.01 -5.11
N ALA A 124 4.66 -4.58 -5.06
CA ALA A 124 4.16 -3.80 -3.95
C ALA A 124 2.85 -4.38 -3.41
N GLU A 125 2.72 -4.37 -2.08
CA GLU A 125 1.49 -4.74 -1.37
C GLU A 125 1.10 -3.63 -0.41
N PHE A 126 -0.14 -3.15 -0.52
CA PHE A 126 -0.66 -2.07 0.32
C PHE A 126 -2.05 -2.39 0.83
N TYR A 127 -2.31 -2.01 2.08
CA TYR A 127 -3.67 -1.89 2.57
C TYR A 127 -4.16 -0.45 2.32
N LEU A 128 -5.31 -0.34 1.70
CA LEU A 128 -6.02 0.92 1.51
C LEU A 128 -7.24 0.95 2.43
N PRO A 129 -7.50 2.05 3.13
CA PRO A 129 -8.71 2.19 3.92
C PRO A 129 -9.96 2.15 3.05
N SER A 130 -11.12 1.98 3.69
CA SER A 130 -12.41 2.04 2.99
C SER A 130 -12.57 3.36 2.24
N CYS A 131 -12.99 3.29 0.97
CA CYS A 131 -13.36 4.47 0.22
C CYS A 131 -14.81 4.92 0.50
N ASN A 132 -15.59 4.11 1.18
CA ASN A 132 -17.00 4.39 1.47
C ASN A 132 -17.27 4.77 2.92
N THR A 133 -16.38 4.37 3.84
CA THR A 133 -16.50 4.63 5.28
C THR A 133 -15.19 5.21 5.81
N GLY A 134 -15.20 5.75 7.02
CA GLY A 134 -14.02 6.36 7.62
C GLY A 134 -14.00 7.88 7.50
N SER A 135 -12.91 8.52 7.88
CA SER A 135 -12.74 9.97 7.79
C SER A 135 -12.69 10.47 6.35
N ASN A 136 -12.89 11.77 6.13
CA ASN A 136 -12.71 12.35 4.80
C ASN A 136 -11.27 12.22 4.29
N ASP A 137 -10.29 12.20 5.18
CA ASP A 137 -8.89 12.00 4.81
C ASP A 137 -8.66 10.57 4.33
N SER A 138 -9.19 9.58 5.04
CA SER A 138 -9.07 8.17 4.64
C SER A 138 -9.59 7.90 3.24
N ILE A 139 -10.72 8.50 2.84
CA ILE A 139 -11.29 8.31 1.50
C ILE A 139 -10.48 8.99 0.40
N ARG A 140 -9.60 9.94 0.74
CA ARG A 140 -8.72 10.64 -0.23
C ARG A 140 -7.45 9.87 -0.55
N PHE A 141 -7.02 8.93 0.30
CA PHE A 141 -5.76 8.22 0.10
C PHE A 141 -5.71 7.46 -1.22
N GLY A 142 -6.80 6.85 -1.63
CA GLY A 142 -6.88 6.16 -2.91
C GLY A 142 -6.61 7.06 -4.12
N LYS A 143 -7.04 8.32 -4.08
CA LYS A 143 -6.80 9.29 -5.17
C LYS A 143 -5.32 9.54 -5.44
N ASN A 144 -4.48 9.39 -4.42
CA ASN A 144 -3.04 9.64 -4.52
C ASN A 144 -2.26 8.40 -4.97
N LEU A 145 -2.89 7.20 -4.99
CA LEU A 145 -2.21 5.94 -5.27
C LEU A 145 -1.51 5.94 -6.63
N VAL A 146 -2.25 6.23 -7.69
CA VAL A 146 -1.72 6.15 -9.05
C VAL A 146 -0.60 7.17 -9.28
N SER A 147 -0.81 8.40 -8.84
CA SER A 147 0.19 9.46 -8.93
C SER A 147 1.47 9.11 -8.15
N PHE A 148 1.31 8.55 -6.94
CA PHE A 148 2.44 8.09 -6.14
C PHE A 148 3.22 6.98 -6.87
N LEU A 149 2.52 5.95 -7.35
CA LEU A 149 3.16 4.82 -8.02
C LEU A 149 3.89 5.26 -9.29
N GLY A 150 3.27 6.08 -10.13
CA GLY A 150 3.89 6.60 -11.35
C GLY A 150 5.14 7.44 -11.08
N THR A 151 5.15 8.20 -9.97
CA THR A 151 6.27 9.07 -9.62
C THR A 151 7.43 8.30 -8.96
N TYR A 152 7.11 7.41 -8.02
CA TYR A 152 8.13 6.81 -7.15
C TYR A 152 8.48 5.36 -7.49
N THR A 153 7.55 4.60 -8.11
CA THR A 153 7.74 3.19 -8.49
C THR A 153 7.50 2.94 -9.98
N PRO A 154 8.15 3.67 -10.90
CA PRO A 154 7.82 3.65 -12.33
C PRO A 154 8.01 2.30 -13.01
N TYR A 155 8.75 1.39 -12.38
CA TYR A 155 9.02 0.05 -12.89
C TYR A 155 8.24 -1.05 -12.15
N LEU A 156 7.18 -0.69 -11.43
CA LEU A 156 6.31 -1.64 -10.75
C LEU A 156 5.67 -2.61 -11.76
N GLN A 157 5.75 -3.90 -11.46
CA GLN A 157 5.19 -4.98 -12.28
C GLN A 157 3.95 -5.58 -11.65
N THR A 158 3.93 -5.72 -10.33
CA THR A 158 2.85 -6.34 -9.58
C THR A 158 2.39 -5.42 -8.46
N LEU A 159 1.09 -5.22 -8.38
CA LEU A 159 0.45 -4.47 -7.29
C LEU A 159 -0.62 -5.35 -6.63
N CYS A 160 -0.48 -5.58 -5.34
CA CYS A 160 -1.48 -6.22 -4.50
C CYS A 160 -2.10 -5.18 -3.58
N LEU A 161 -3.43 -5.09 -3.59
CA LEU A 161 -4.19 -4.16 -2.76
C LEU A 161 -5.14 -4.94 -1.83
N TRP A 162 -5.16 -4.56 -0.57
CA TRP A 162 -6.10 -5.06 0.42
C TRP A 162 -7.07 -3.96 0.79
N ARG A 163 -8.36 -4.23 0.67
CA ARG A 163 -9.43 -3.26 0.91
C ARG A 163 -10.51 -3.88 1.78
N PRO A 164 -11.11 -3.09 2.69
CA PRO A 164 -12.26 -3.56 3.49
C PRO A 164 -13.59 -3.53 2.72
N ASP A 165 -13.62 -2.89 1.55
CA ASP A 165 -14.82 -2.70 0.71
C ASP A 165 -14.55 -3.03 -0.76
N ASP A 166 -15.27 -2.41 -1.69
CA ASP A 166 -15.22 -2.65 -3.14
C ASP A 166 -13.84 -2.40 -3.77
N PHE A 167 -13.62 -2.86 -5.00
CA PHE A 167 -12.34 -2.82 -5.72
C PHE A 167 -11.84 -1.42 -6.10
N PRO A 168 -12.67 -0.44 -6.51
CA PRO A 168 -12.19 0.90 -6.80
C PRO A 168 -11.44 1.50 -5.60
N TRP A 169 -10.32 2.15 -5.86
CA TRP A 169 -9.57 2.84 -4.82
C TRP A 169 -9.85 4.34 -4.76
N THR A 170 -10.50 4.90 -5.75
CA THR A 170 -11.00 6.28 -5.72
C THR A 170 -12.44 6.31 -5.22
N SER A 171 -12.70 7.12 -4.21
CA SER A 171 -14.02 7.26 -3.62
C SER A 171 -14.91 8.24 -4.39
N LEU A 172 -16.18 7.85 -4.54
CA LEU A 172 -17.30 8.71 -4.96
C LEU A 172 -17.97 9.43 -3.78
N ARG A 173 -17.66 9.00 -2.55
CA ARG A 173 -18.31 9.57 -1.37
C ARG A 173 -18.02 11.07 -1.28
N PRO A 174 -19.04 11.93 -1.13
CA PRO A 174 -18.83 13.33 -0.85
C PRO A 174 -18.19 13.51 0.53
N ASP A 175 -17.48 14.62 0.72
CA ASP A 175 -16.95 15.00 2.03
C ASP A 175 -18.11 15.31 2.98
N PHE A 176 -18.13 14.64 4.12
CA PHE A 176 -19.10 14.89 5.17
C PHE A 176 -18.47 15.73 6.28
N ARG A 177 -19.17 16.75 6.75
CA ARG A 177 -18.72 17.49 7.94
C ARG A 177 -18.78 16.56 9.16
N VAL A 178 -17.65 16.48 9.86
CA VAL A 178 -17.57 15.76 11.14
C VAL A 178 -18.52 16.42 12.14
N GLY A 179 -19.42 15.64 12.75
CA GLY A 179 -20.39 16.13 13.72
C GLY A 179 -21.53 15.13 13.94
N TYR A 180 -22.54 15.55 14.69
CA TYR A 180 -23.67 14.70 15.11
C TYR A 180 -24.38 13.96 13.95
N ARG A 181 -24.40 14.53 12.75
CA ARG A 181 -25.05 13.92 11.56
C ARG A 181 -24.12 13.03 10.72
N TYR A 182 -22.87 12.92 11.06
CA TYR A 182 -21.88 12.18 10.26
C TYR A 182 -22.29 10.72 10.02
N GLN A 183 -22.72 10.02 11.09
CA GLN A 183 -23.16 8.65 10.99
C GLN A 183 -24.40 8.49 10.08
N ILE A 184 -25.37 9.39 10.23
CA ILE A 184 -26.60 9.38 9.42
C ILE A 184 -26.28 9.56 7.93
N LEU A 185 -25.36 10.47 7.61
CA LEU A 185 -24.94 10.73 6.23
C LEU A 185 -24.18 9.51 5.65
N THR A 186 -23.31 8.90 6.45
CA THR A 186 -22.60 7.69 6.06
C THR A 186 -23.56 6.51 5.80
N ASP A 187 -24.58 6.34 6.62
CA ASP A 187 -25.58 5.28 6.45
C ASP A 187 -26.46 5.52 5.23
N LYS A 188 -26.84 6.75 4.95
CA LYS A 188 -27.53 7.13 3.72
C LYS A 188 -26.66 6.86 2.48
N TRP A 189 -25.38 7.20 2.55
CA TRP A 189 -24.42 6.92 1.50
C TRP A 189 -24.31 5.40 1.24
N LYS A 190 -24.10 4.60 2.28
CA LYS A 190 -24.05 3.14 2.16
C LYS A 190 -25.30 2.55 1.48
N LYS A 191 -26.49 3.04 1.83
CA LYS A 191 -27.74 2.63 1.18
C LYS A 191 -27.78 3.01 -0.30
N SER A 192 -27.21 4.14 -0.69
CA SER A 192 -27.16 4.54 -2.11
C SER A 192 -26.24 3.66 -2.96
N LEU A 193 -25.25 2.99 -2.35
CA LEU A 193 -24.31 2.12 -3.06
C LEU A 193 -24.95 0.86 -3.66
N THR A 194 -26.16 0.49 -3.25
CA THR A 194 -26.89 -0.69 -3.75
C THR A 194 -27.74 -0.38 -4.98
N THR A 195 -27.78 0.87 -5.45
CA THR A 195 -28.55 1.25 -6.63
C THR A 195 -27.84 0.90 -7.94
N SER A 196 -28.60 0.58 -8.99
CA SER A 196 -28.02 0.30 -10.33
C SER A 196 -27.18 1.48 -10.84
N GLN A 197 -27.62 2.71 -10.60
CA GLN A 197 -26.88 3.92 -10.97
C GLN A 197 -25.51 3.98 -10.27
N SER A 198 -25.48 3.75 -8.97
CA SER A 198 -24.24 3.73 -8.20
C SER A 198 -23.29 2.62 -8.68
N ASN A 199 -23.83 1.46 -9.05
CA ASN A 199 -23.01 0.36 -9.59
C ASN A 199 -22.29 0.77 -10.88
N VAL A 200 -22.98 1.44 -11.79
CA VAL A 200 -22.40 1.96 -13.04
C VAL A 200 -21.34 3.02 -12.76
N GLU A 201 -21.61 3.95 -11.84
CA GLU A 201 -20.65 5.00 -11.46
C GLU A 201 -19.36 4.41 -10.85
N HIS A 202 -19.49 3.42 -9.97
CA HIS A 202 -18.33 2.72 -9.38
C HIS A 202 -17.48 2.00 -10.44
N VAL A 203 -18.12 1.32 -11.40
CA VAL A 203 -17.40 0.66 -12.48
C VAL A 203 -16.69 1.67 -13.38
N SER A 204 -17.34 2.80 -13.69
CA SER A 204 -16.74 3.85 -14.51
C SER A 204 -15.50 4.49 -13.84
N ILE A 205 -15.55 4.71 -12.52
CA ILE A 205 -14.37 5.19 -11.78
C ILE A 205 -13.27 4.14 -11.78
N PHE A 206 -13.61 2.88 -11.57
CA PHE A 206 -12.61 1.82 -11.59
C PHE A 206 -11.95 1.67 -12.97
N GLU A 207 -12.72 1.81 -14.06
CA GLU A 207 -12.17 1.89 -15.41
C GLU A 207 -11.16 3.04 -15.57
N TYR A 208 -11.51 4.21 -15.06
CA TYR A 208 -10.62 5.36 -15.07
C TYR A 208 -9.35 5.10 -14.26
N ASP A 209 -9.47 4.63 -13.02
CA ASP A 209 -8.36 4.30 -12.14
C ASP A 209 -7.38 3.30 -12.78
N LEU A 210 -7.91 2.20 -13.35
CA LEU A 210 -7.13 1.18 -14.06
C LEU A 210 -6.42 1.75 -15.28
N SER A 211 -7.12 2.57 -16.06
CA SER A 211 -6.55 3.19 -17.26
C SER A 211 -5.39 4.11 -16.92
N GLN A 212 -5.52 4.91 -15.85
CA GLN A 212 -4.45 5.77 -15.37
C GLN A 212 -3.25 4.96 -14.85
N LEU A 213 -3.50 3.88 -14.11
CA LEU A 213 -2.45 3.02 -13.57
C LEU A 213 -1.61 2.40 -14.71
N ILE A 214 -2.26 1.82 -15.72
CA ILE A 214 -1.59 1.19 -16.86
C ILE A 214 -0.83 2.22 -17.70
N GLN A 215 -1.38 3.41 -17.86
CA GLN A 215 -0.73 4.49 -18.61
C GLN A 215 0.56 4.97 -17.93
N GLN A 216 0.58 5.01 -16.60
CA GLN A 216 1.72 5.52 -15.85
C GLN A 216 2.79 4.45 -15.60
N LEU A 217 2.42 3.17 -15.51
CA LEU A 217 3.32 2.07 -15.17
C LEU A 217 3.60 1.19 -16.39
N LYS A 218 4.64 1.53 -17.15
CA LYS A 218 4.96 0.89 -18.44
C LYS A 218 5.29 -0.61 -18.38
N GLN A 219 5.70 -1.12 -17.23
CA GLN A 219 6.06 -2.53 -17.02
C GLN A 219 5.01 -3.30 -16.20
N PHE A 220 3.86 -2.65 -15.96
CA PHE A 220 2.80 -3.21 -15.14
C PHE A 220 2.19 -4.44 -15.82
N SER A 221 2.15 -5.56 -15.11
CA SER A 221 1.73 -6.85 -15.67
C SER A 221 0.66 -7.56 -14.85
N PHE A 222 0.52 -7.23 -13.56
CA PHE A 222 -0.41 -7.93 -12.69
C PHE A 222 -0.98 -7.02 -11.59
N LEU A 223 -2.30 -7.02 -11.47
CA LEU A 223 -3.06 -6.40 -10.40
C LEU A 223 -3.85 -7.45 -9.64
N ASP A 224 -3.74 -7.43 -8.32
CA ASP A 224 -4.48 -8.30 -7.42
C ASP A 224 -5.14 -7.46 -6.33
N ILE A 225 -6.47 -7.44 -6.28
CA ILE A 225 -7.20 -6.66 -5.28
C ILE A 225 -8.05 -7.62 -4.45
N TYR A 226 -7.80 -7.62 -3.16
CA TYR A 226 -8.66 -8.25 -2.16
C TYR A 226 -9.63 -7.20 -1.62
N GLY A 227 -10.94 -7.47 -1.77
CA GLY A 227 -12.01 -6.55 -1.38
C GLY A 227 -13.33 -7.28 -1.28
N GLN A 228 -14.40 -6.56 -1.04
CA GLN A 228 -15.75 -7.12 -1.01
C GLN A 228 -16.66 -6.35 -1.96
N THR A 229 -17.09 -7.00 -3.05
CA THR A 229 -18.01 -6.40 -4.00
C THR A 229 -19.33 -7.17 -4.08
N ASP A 230 -20.38 -6.47 -4.52
CA ASP A 230 -21.68 -7.08 -4.79
C ASP A 230 -21.61 -7.96 -6.05
N ARG A 231 -22.34 -9.09 -6.02
CA ARG A 231 -22.47 -9.98 -7.19
C ARG A 231 -22.96 -9.26 -8.43
N GLN A 232 -23.86 -8.29 -8.29
CA GLN A 232 -24.40 -7.52 -9.41
C GLN A 232 -23.33 -6.70 -10.13
N LYS A 233 -22.27 -6.27 -9.40
CA LYS A 233 -21.16 -5.51 -9.98
C LYS A 233 -20.16 -6.38 -10.74
N ILE A 234 -20.07 -7.67 -10.43
CA ILE A 234 -19.06 -8.58 -11.04
C ILE A 234 -19.18 -8.58 -12.56
N GLU A 235 -20.41 -8.72 -13.10
CA GLU A 235 -20.62 -8.74 -14.54
C GLU A 235 -20.35 -7.38 -15.19
N LEU A 236 -20.60 -6.29 -14.49
CA LEU A 236 -20.25 -4.94 -14.95
C LEU A 236 -18.73 -4.76 -15.02
N TYR A 237 -17.98 -5.18 -14.00
CA TYR A 237 -16.53 -5.17 -14.02
C TYR A 237 -15.96 -6.07 -15.11
N ARG A 238 -16.51 -7.27 -15.29
CA ARG A 238 -16.11 -8.20 -16.36
C ARG A 238 -16.29 -7.58 -17.74
N SER A 239 -17.48 -7.02 -18.00
CA SER A 239 -17.81 -6.35 -19.25
C SER A 239 -16.88 -5.17 -19.53
N MET A 240 -16.63 -4.34 -18.51
CA MET A 240 -15.72 -3.20 -18.59
C MET A 240 -14.30 -3.64 -18.96
N VAL A 241 -13.75 -4.66 -18.27
CA VAL A 241 -12.39 -5.16 -18.53
C VAL A 241 -12.29 -5.73 -19.94
N HIS A 242 -13.22 -6.58 -20.38
CA HIS A 242 -13.21 -7.14 -21.74
C HIS A 242 -13.26 -6.06 -22.81
N LYS A 243 -14.04 -5.02 -22.58
CA LYS A 243 -14.16 -3.89 -23.52
C LYS A 243 -12.90 -3.02 -23.55
N ARG A 244 -12.34 -2.71 -22.39
CA ARG A 244 -11.26 -1.73 -22.25
C ARG A 244 -9.88 -2.35 -22.41
N PHE A 245 -9.70 -3.60 -21.97
CA PHE A 245 -8.45 -4.33 -21.96
C PHE A 245 -8.58 -5.72 -22.61
N PRO A 246 -8.88 -5.78 -23.93
CA PRO A 246 -9.26 -7.03 -24.61
C PRO A 246 -8.18 -8.11 -24.59
N ASN A 247 -6.91 -7.74 -24.44
CA ASN A 247 -5.78 -8.67 -24.40
C ASN A 247 -5.41 -9.12 -22.97
N SER A 248 -6.20 -8.70 -21.97
CA SER A 248 -5.94 -9.05 -20.59
C SER A 248 -6.66 -10.33 -20.17
N ARG A 249 -6.13 -10.99 -19.14
CA ARG A 249 -6.79 -12.14 -18.50
C ARG A 249 -7.38 -11.69 -17.16
N LEU A 250 -8.67 -11.90 -16.97
CA LEU A 250 -9.41 -11.55 -15.76
C LEU A 250 -9.84 -12.79 -14.98
N ASN A 251 -9.60 -12.78 -13.66
CA ASN A 251 -10.29 -13.63 -12.69
C ASN A 251 -10.94 -12.72 -11.64
N ILE A 252 -12.27 -12.75 -11.55
CA ILE A 252 -13.04 -11.91 -10.64
C ILE A 252 -14.03 -12.74 -9.84
N GLN A 253 -14.04 -12.52 -8.52
CA GLN A 253 -14.93 -13.08 -7.53
C GLN A 253 -15.47 -11.95 -6.62
N THR A 254 -16.41 -12.24 -5.74
CA THR A 254 -16.96 -11.25 -4.80
C THR A 254 -15.92 -10.70 -3.83
N THR A 255 -14.82 -11.44 -3.60
CA THR A 255 -13.77 -11.09 -2.63
C THR A 255 -12.41 -10.79 -3.26
N ARG A 256 -12.28 -10.95 -4.58
CA ARG A 256 -11.00 -10.81 -5.25
C ARG A 256 -11.15 -10.43 -6.71
N PHE A 257 -10.29 -9.51 -7.15
CA PHE A 257 -10.13 -9.09 -8.54
C PHE A 257 -8.68 -9.29 -8.96
N CYS A 258 -8.42 -10.16 -9.93
CA CYS A 258 -7.09 -10.39 -10.49
C CYS A 258 -7.09 -10.07 -11.98
N LEU A 259 -6.16 -9.24 -12.43
CA LEU A 259 -6.02 -8.82 -13.81
C LEU A 259 -4.56 -8.95 -14.26
N TRP A 260 -4.33 -9.70 -15.34
CA TRP A 260 -3.04 -9.84 -16.03
C TRP A 260 -3.10 -9.10 -17.37
N PHE A 261 -2.06 -8.32 -17.64
CA PHE A 261 -1.89 -7.53 -18.86
C PHE A 261 -0.90 -8.17 -19.81
#